data_4798e37e1d931d4f9878596eda19d1e1
#
_entry.id   4798e37e1d931d4f9878596eda19d1e1
#
_cell.length_a   1.000
_cell.length_b   1.000
_cell.length_c   1.000
_cell.angle_alpha   90.00
_cell.angle_beta   90.00
_cell.angle_gamma   90.00
#
_symmetry.space_group_name_H-M   'P 1'
#
loop_
_entity.id
_entity.type
_entity.pdbx_description
1 polymer ?
#
loop_
_entity_poly.entity_id
_entity_poly.type
_entity_poly.pdbx_seq_one_letter_code
_entity_poly.pdbx_strand_id
1 'polypeptide(L)'
;STVYGGVAGDVMGADIRHMGALRDPCPEVLQSEIDRALHPLSRKPGLVQPLRHALQEAMWEDVGVMRHAAGMERGMSRIGDISAELMEVGVAGDDLAFNLTWHDWLNLRSLCDISQAITLAALARENSRGAHYREDFPETGDLDASYFTVVTQTGGALDVRRDPVQFTLVRPGETILPEDAPETLVAAQ
;
A
#
# COMPACT_ATOMS: atom_id res chain seq x y z
N SER A 1 -14.27 8.73 -4.44
CA SER A 1 -14.41 7.60 -3.48
C SER A 1 -15.87 7.24 -3.21
N THR A 2 -16.76 8.23 -3.02
CA THR A 2 -18.18 8.00 -2.67
C THR A 2 -18.92 7.19 -3.74
N VAL A 3 -18.75 7.53 -5.02
CA VAL A 3 -19.43 6.83 -6.14
C VAL A 3 -18.96 5.37 -6.21
N TYR A 4 -17.65 5.15 -6.23
CA TYR A 4 -17.11 3.79 -6.28
C TYR A 4 -17.39 2.98 -5.02
N GLY A 5 -17.45 3.65 -3.85
CA GLY A 5 -17.89 3.01 -2.61
C GLY A 5 -19.32 2.50 -2.69
N GLY A 6 -20.23 3.28 -3.29
CA GLY A 6 -21.62 2.86 -3.56
C GLY A 6 -21.68 1.65 -4.49
N VAL A 7 -21.00 1.73 -5.65
CA VAL A 7 -20.93 0.62 -6.62
C VAL A 7 -20.37 -0.66 -5.99
N ALA A 8 -19.28 -0.54 -5.23
CA ALA A 8 -18.69 -1.69 -4.53
C ALA A 8 -19.66 -2.29 -3.52
N GLY A 9 -20.37 -1.45 -2.75
CA GLY A 9 -21.38 -1.91 -1.79
C GLY A 9 -22.53 -2.68 -2.46
N ASP A 10 -23.02 -2.19 -3.58
CA ASP A 10 -24.09 -2.85 -4.35
C ASP A 10 -23.65 -4.22 -4.90
N VAL A 11 -22.44 -4.28 -5.48
CA VAL A 11 -21.85 -5.54 -5.99
C VAL A 11 -21.63 -6.52 -4.85
N MET A 12 -21.00 -6.11 -3.75
CA MET A 12 -20.77 -6.97 -2.58
C MET A 12 -22.09 -7.48 -1.99
N GLY A 13 -23.11 -6.61 -1.89
CA GLY A 13 -24.43 -6.99 -1.40
C GLY A 13 -25.15 -8.00 -2.32
N ALA A 14 -24.93 -7.93 -3.62
CA ALA A 14 -25.43 -8.91 -4.58
C ALA A 14 -24.70 -10.26 -4.45
N ASP A 15 -23.38 -10.22 -4.39
CA ASP A 15 -22.53 -11.42 -4.29
C ASP A 15 -22.79 -12.21 -3.00
N ILE A 16 -22.91 -11.54 -1.85
CA ILE A 16 -23.22 -12.19 -0.57
C ILE A 16 -24.52 -13.00 -0.63
N ARG A 17 -25.53 -12.51 -1.34
CA ARG A 17 -26.80 -13.24 -1.52
C ARG A 17 -26.63 -14.54 -2.32
N HIS A 18 -25.60 -14.64 -3.14
CA HIS A 18 -25.34 -15.80 -4.02
C HIS A 18 -24.22 -16.71 -3.48
N MET A 19 -23.38 -16.23 -2.57
CA MET A 19 -22.22 -17.01 -2.07
C MET A 19 -22.56 -18.19 -1.16
N GLY A 20 -23.77 -18.25 -0.61
CA GLY A 20 -24.16 -19.29 0.34
C GLY A 20 -23.45 -19.17 1.71
N ALA A 21 -23.10 -20.29 2.32
CA ALA A 21 -22.40 -20.30 3.62
C ALA A 21 -20.95 -19.80 3.48
N LEU A 22 -20.48 -19.06 4.47
CA LEU A 22 -19.07 -18.71 4.57
C LEU A 22 -18.20 -19.97 4.63
N ARG A 23 -17.04 -19.91 3.99
CA ARG A 23 -16.04 -20.98 4.10
C ARG A 23 -15.40 -20.96 5.49
N ASP A 24 -15.12 -22.12 6.04
CA ASP A 24 -14.30 -22.21 7.24
C ASP A 24 -12.90 -21.67 6.96
N PRO A 25 -12.31 -20.91 7.89
CA PRO A 25 -10.93 -20.45 7.73
C PRO A 25 -9.96 -21.64 7.74
N CYS A 26 -8.87 -21.54 6.98
CA CYS A 26 -7.78 -22.52 7.05
C CYS A 26 -7.14 -22.46 8.45
N PRO A 27 -7.13 -23.56 9.21
CA PRO A 27 -6.64 -23.57 10.59
C PRO A 27 -5.18 -23.10 10.71
N GLU A 28 -4.33 -23.46 9.74
CA GLU A 28 -2.92 -23.09 9.73
C GLU A 28 -2.74 -21.57 9.53
N VAL A 29 -3.54 -20.97 8.66
CA VAL A 29 -3.54 -19.52 8.44
C VAL A 29 -4.04 -18.80 9.69
N LEU A 30 -5.12 -19.29 10.30
CA LEU A 30 -5.65 -18.73 11.54
C LEU A 30 -4.62 -18.78 12.65
N GLN A 31 -3.95 -19.91 12.84
CA GLN A 31 -2.93 -20.07 13.88
C GLN A 31 -1.73 -19.16 13.63
N SER A 32 -1.24 -19.07 12.39
CA SER A 32 -0.12 -18.19 12.06
C SER A 32 -0.44 -16.72 12.31
N GLU A 33 -1.68 -16.28 12.06
CA GLU A 33 -2.10 -14.91 12.34
C GLU A 33 -2.25 -14.64 13.85
N ILE A 34 -2.72 -15.60 14.62
CA ILE A 34 -2.75 -15.50 16.08
C ILE A 34 -1.32 -15.39 16.63
N ASP A 35 -0.41 -16.26 16.19
CA ASP A 35 0.99 -16.24 16.62
C ASP A 35 1.66 -14.92 16.26
N ARG A 36 1.41 -14.41 15.07
CA ARG A 36 1.89 -13.10 14.60
C ARG A 36 1.37 -11.96 15.49
N ALA A 37 0.08 -11.98 15.81
CA ALA A 37 -0.53 -10.92 16.63
C ALA A 37 -0.04 -10.94 18.07
N LEU A 38 0.19 -12.12 18.63
CA LEU A 38 0.63 -12.30 20.02
C LEU A 38 2.15 -12.22 20.20
N HIS A 39 2.92 -12.22 19.10
CA HIS A 39 4.38 -12.20 19.14
C HIS A 39 4.98 -11.12 20.06
N PRO A 40 4.54 -9.82 20.00
CA PRO A 40 5.14 -8.78 20.82
C PRO A 40 4.88 -8.93 22.33
N LEU A 41 3.86 -9.70 22.72
CA LEU A 41 3.59 -10.00 24.14
C LEU A 41 4.62 -10.97 24.75
N SER A 42 5.32 -11.72 23.91
CA SER A 42 6.37 -12.65 24.34
C SER A 42 7.76 -12.03 24.40
N ARG A 43 7.91 -10.79 23.95
CA ARG A 43 9.19 -10.08 23.90
C ARG A 43 9.36 -9.12 25.08
N LYS A 44 10.61 -8.71 25.34
CA LYS A 44 10.88 -7.71 26.36
C LYS A 44 10.24 -6.36 25.97
N PRO A 45 9.42 -5.76 26.84
CA PRO A 45 8.81 -4.48 26.55
C PRO A 45 9.81 -3.39 26.18
N GLY A 46 9.51 -2.64 25.12
CA GLY A 46 10.31 -1.55 24.61
C GLY A 46 9.45 -0.40 24.07
N LEU A 47 10.07 0.57 23.44
CA LEU A 47 9.42 1.75 22.90
C LEU A 47 9.17 1.59 21.38
N VAL A 48 7.90 1.56 20.99
CA VAL A 48 7.48 1.49 19.58
C VAL A 48 7.56 2.87 18.90
N GLN A 49 7.38 3.94 19.65
CA GLN A 49 7.28 5.30 19.12
C GLN A 49 8.54 5.79 18.37
N PRO A 50 9.77 5.55 18.83
CA PRO A 50 10.97 5.91 18.06
C PRO A 50 11.03 5.24 16.69
N LEU A 51 10.63 3.97 16.59
CA LEU A 51 10.58 3.23 15.32
C LEU A 51 9.53 3.81 14.35
N ARG A 52 8.39 4.25 14.90
CA ARG A 52 7.36 4.96 14.11
C ARG A 52 7.92 6.25 13.53
N HIS A 53 8.63 7.06 14.32
CA HIS A 53 9.27 8.29 13.83
C HIS A 53 10.32 7.99 12.77
N ALA A 54 11.15 6.99 12.99
CA ALA A 54 12.17 6.58 12.01
C ALA A 54 11.52 6.14 10.68
N LEU A 55 10.38 5.43 10.71
CA LEU A 55 9.64 5.07 9.51
C LEU A 55 9.06 6.30 8.80
N GLN A 56 8.50 7.23 9.55
CA GLN A 56 7.97 8.48 8.99
C GLN A 56 9.07 9.30 8.30
N GLU A 57 10.24 9.42 8.94
CA GLU A 57 11.40 10.10 8.38
C GLU A 57 11.91 9.39 7.11
N ALA A 58 12.06 8.06 7.13
CA ALA A 58 12.49 7.30 5.96
C ALA A 58 11.52 7.49 4.79
N MET A 59 10.21 7.42 5.04
CA MET A 59 9.20 7.62 4.00
C MET A 59 9.16 9.05 3.49
N TRP A 60 9.41 10.04 4.34
CA TRP A 60 9.43 11.45 3.93
C TRP A 60 10.68 11.80 3.12
N GLU A 61 11.86 11.41 3.59
CA GLU A 61 13.13 11.79 3.00
C GLU A 61 13.48 11.00 1.75
N ASP A 62 13.21 9.68 1.76
CA ASP A 62 13.69 8.76 0.74
C ASP A 62 12.59 8.36 -0.27
N VAL A 63 11.29 8.40 0.13
CA VAL A 63 10.15 7.93 -0.67
C VAL A 63 9.07 9.01 -0.83
N GLY A 64 9.35 10.25 -0.42
CA GLY A 64 8.40 11.36 -0.38
C GLY A 64 7.87 11.81 -1.75
N VAL A 65 7.68 13.12 -1.90
CA VAL A 65 7.07 13.70 -3.13
C VAL A 65 8.03 13.62 -4.31
N MET A 66 9.31 13.99 -4.11
CA MET A 66 10.35 13.96 -5.14
C MET A 66 11.19 12.72 -4.95
N ARG A 67 11.11 11.80 -5.90
CA ARG A 67 11.71 10.45 -5.81
C ARG A 67 12.82 10.26 -6.82
N HIS A 68 13.82 9.49 -6.44
CA HIS A 68 14.85 8.97 -7.35
C HIS A 68 15.30 7.58 -6.85
N ALA A 69 15.84 6.75 -7.76
CA ALA A 69 16.19 5.35 -7.45
C ALA A 69 17.03 5.19 -6.18
N ALA A 70 18.15 5.92 -6.08
CA ALA A 70 19.05 5.79 -4.94
C ALA A 70 18.41 6.20 -3.60
N GLY A 71 17.48 7.17 -3.59
CA GLY A 71 16.70 7.52 -2.40
C GLY A 71 15.78 6.36 -1.99
N MET A 72 15.00 5.84 -2.92
CA MET A 72 14.07 4.75 -2.65
C MET A 72 14.78 3.45 -2.23
N GLU A 73 15.96 3.16 -2.77
CA GLU A 73 16.79 2.02 -2.34
C GLU A 73 17.27 2.18 -0.89
N ARG A 74 17.71 3.38 -0.49
CA ARG A 74 18.03 3.67 0.91
C ARG A 74 16.79 3.55 1.79
N GLY A 75 15.64 4.10 1.35
CA GLY A 75 14.36 3.98 2.05
C GLY A 75 13.97 2.53 2.28
N MET A 76 14.10 1.68 1.26
CA MET A 76 13.83 0.24 1.37
C MET A 76 14.72 -0.42 2.43
N SER A 77 16.02 -0.11 2.47
CA SER A 77 16.94 -0.61 3.49
C SER A 77 16.52 -0.14 4.89
N ARG A 78 16.28 1.17 5.08
CA ARG A 78 15.83 1.73 6.37
C ARG A 78 14.53 1.09 6.86
N ILE A 79 13.54 0.90 5.97
CA ILE A 79 12.28 0.25 6.33
C ILE A 79 12.52 -1.21 6.76
N GLY A 80 13.42 -1.92 6.07
CA GLY A 80 13.83 -3.27 6.43
C GLY A 80 14.44 -3.35 7.83
N ASP A 81 15.36 -2.45 8.16
CA ASP A 81 16.01 -2.36 9.47
C ASP A 81 14.99 -2.04 10.57
N ILE A 82 14.09 -1.09 10.34
CA ILE A 82 13.01 -0.75 11.27
C ILE A 82 12.07 -1.94 11.50
N SER A 83 11.72 -2.66 10.44
CA SER A 83 10.88 -3.85 10.54
C SER A 83 11.56 -4.95 11.35
N ALA A 84 12.86 -5.17 11.14
CA ALA A 84 13.64 -6.14 11.90
C ALA A 84 13.75 -5.76 13.38
N GLU A 85 14.02 -4.50 13.68
CA GLU A 85 14.09 -4.01 15.06
C GLU A 85 12.73 -4.11 15.76
N LEU A 86 11.63 -3.82 15.07
CA LEU A 86 10.28 -3.94 15.61
C LEU A 86 9.98 -5.38 16.08
N MET A 87 10.49 -6.39 15.38
CA MET A 87 10.29 -7.79 15.75
C MET A 87 10.98 -8.18 17.08
N GLU A 88 11.98 -7.42 17.52
CA GLU A 88 12.66 -7.63 18.81
C GLU A 88 12.04 -6.81 19.95
N VAL A 89 11.18 -5.84 19.62
CA VAL A 89 10.51 -4.98 20.61
C VAL A 89 9.19 -5.61 21.05
N GLY A 90 9.05 -5.84 22.34
CA GLY A 90 7.79 -6.26 22.95
C GLY A 90 6.94 -5.08 23.43
N VAL A 91 5.76 -5.41 23.91
CA VAL A 91 4.78 -4.46 24.46
C VAL A 91 4.55 -4.71 25.94
N ALA A 92 4.21 -3.65 26.66
CA ALA A 92 3.87 -3.75 28.08
C ALA A 92 2.45 -4.26 28.29
N GLY A 93 2.25 -5.07 29.33
CA GLY A 93 0.95 -5.63 29.71
C GLY A 93 0.60 -6.89 28.93
N ASP A 94 -0.14 -7.76 29.58
CA ASP A 94 -0.65 -9.03 29.06
C ASP A 94 -2.17 -8.98 28.75
N ASP A 95 -2.81 -7.87 29.07
CA ASP A 95 -4.22 -7.64 28.77
C ASP A 95 -4.39 -7.34 27.28
N LEU A 96 -5.24 -8.10 26.61
CA LEU A 96 -5.60 -7.90 25.21
C LEU A 96 -6.71 -6.87 25.03
N ALA A 97 -7.47 -6.56 26.08
CA ALA A 97 -8.51 -5.56 26.04
C ALA A 97 -7.90 -4.17 26.30
N PHE A 98 -8.13 -3.24 25.38
CA PHE A 98 -7.67 -1.84 25.50
C PHE A 98 -6.14 -1.64 25.60
N ASN A 99 -5.33 -2.61 25.15
CA ASN A 99 -3.88 -2.47 25.11
C ASN A 99 -3.45 -1.62 23.92
N LEU A 100 -3.37 -0.30 24.08
CA LEU A 100 -2.99 0.63 23.02
C LEU A 100 -1.56 0.41 22.55
N THR A 101 -0.63 0.00 23.40
CA THR A 101 0.76 -0.26 23.02
C THR A 101 0.85 -1.47 22.09
N TRP A 102 0.05 -2.50 22.33
CA TRP A 102 -0.07 -3.66 21.45
C TRP A 102 -0.67 -3.27 20.09
N HIS A 103 -1.75 -2.48 20.07
CA HIS A 103 -2.32 -1.94 18.84
C HIS A 103 -1.32 -1.08 18.05
N ASP A 104 -0.54 -0.25 18.73
CA ASP A 104 0.50 0.57 18.10
C ASP A 104 1.59 -0.28 17.45
N TRP A 105 1.97 -1.39 18.09
CA TRP A 105 2.92 -2.34 17.54
C TRP A 105 2.37 -3.00 16.25
N LEU A 106 1.14 -3.51 16.31
CA LEU A 106 0.45 -4.13 15.16
C LEU A 106 0.32 -3.14 13.98
N ASN A 107 -0.08 -1.90 14.29
CA ASN A 107 -0.18 -0.85 13.30
C ASN A 107 1.17 -0.52 12.66
N LEU A 108 2.23 -0.40 13.46
CA LEU A 108 3.55 -0.11 12.94
C LEU A 108 4.08 -1.24 12.05
N ARG A 109 3.82 -2.49 12.41
CA ARG A 109 4.13 -3.65 11.56
C ARG A 109 3.45 -3.54 10.20
N SER A 110 2.14 -3.27 10.18
CA SER A 110 1.39 -3.07 8.94
C SER A 110 1.89 -1.87 8.14
N LEU A 111 2.30 -0.79 8.81
CA LEU A 111 2.89 0.37 8.16
C LEU A 111 4.23 0.04 7.50
N CYS A 112 5.09 -0.78 8.12
CA CYS A 112 6.32 -1.25 7.49
C CYS A 112 6.03 -2.06 6.23
N ASP A 113 5.10 -3.02 6.29
CA ASP A 113 4.73 -3.86 5.15
C ASP A 113 4.20 -3.02 3.97
N ILE A 114 3.30 -2.07 4.23
CA ILE A 114 2.77 -1.15 3.21
C ILE A 114 3.85 -0.19 2.67
N SER A 115 4.74 0.31 3.53
CA SER A 115 5.83 1.19 3.12
C SER A 115 6.80 0.48 2.18
N GLN A 116 7.12 -0.79 2.42
CA GLN A 116 7.91 -1.61 1.50
C GLN A 116 7.21 -1.78 0.15
N ALA A 117 5.91 -2.11 0.15
CA ALA A 117 5.13 -2.27 -1.07
C ALA A 117 5.05 -0.96 -1.89
N ILE A 118 4.82 0.18 -1.23
CA ILE A 118 4.79 1.50 -1.87
C ILE A 118 6.16 1.82 -2.48
N THR A 119 7.25 1.61 -1.73
CA THR A 119 8.60 1.92 -2.18
C THR A 119 8.99 1.05 -3.39
N LEU A 120 8.70 -0.25 -3.33
CA LEU A 120 8.95 -1.19 -4.41
C LEU A 120 8.16 -0.82 -5.68
N ALA A 121 6.87 -0.51 -5.53
CA ALA A 121 6.04 -0.08 -6.65
C ALA A 121 6.52 1.22 -7.28
N ALA A 122 6.93 2.20 -6.45
CA ALA A 122 7.45 3.48 -6.91
C ALA A 122 8.81 3.32 -7.62
N LEU A 123 9.67 2.45 -7.11
CA LEU A 123 10.98 2.14 -7.70
C LEU A 123 10.83 1.49 -9.09
N ALA A 124 9.89 0.55 -9.23
CA ALA A 124 9.61 -0.15 -10.48
C ALA A 124 8.93 0.72 -11.55
N ARG A 125 8.38 1.88 -11.15
CA ARG A 125 7.68 2.78 -12.05
C ARG A 125 8.61 3.86 -12.59
N GLU A 126 9.02 3.73 -13.84
CA GLU A 126 9.99 4.58 -14.56
C GLU A 126 9.29 5.66 -15.40
N ASN A 127 8.39 6.43 -14.79
CA ASN A 127 7.74 7.60 -15.38
C ASN A 127 7.16 8.49 -14.28
N SER A 128 6.72 9.71 -14.64
CA SER A 128 6.10 10.67 -13.73
C SER A 128 4.66 10.95 -14.15
N ARG A 129 3.69 10.57 -13.29
CA ARG A 129 2.25 10.76 -13.56
C ARG A 129 1.49 11.07 -12.26
N GLY A 130 0.63 12.08 -12.30
CA GLY A 130 -0.15 12.51 -11.14
C GLY A 130 0.75 12.86 -9.95
N ALA A 131 0.47 12.29 -8.79
CA ALA A 131 1.28 12.49 -7.58
C ALA A 131 2.58 11.64 -7.55
N HIS A 132 2.80 10.76 -8.51
CA HIS A 132 4.05 10.01 -8.63
C HIS A 132 5.03 10.79 -9.49
N TYR A 133 6.04 11.39 -8.86
CA TYR A 133 7.10 12.12 -9.54
C TYR A 133 8.46 11.47 -9.30
N ARG A 134 9.19 11.22 -10.39
CA ARG A 134 10.54 10.67 -10.42
C ARG A 134 11.50 11.67 -11.04
N GLU A 135 12.48 12.18 -10.28
CA GLU A 135 13.51 13.10 -10.80
C GLU A 135 14.37 12.43 -11.87
N ASP A 136 14.61 11.14 -11.75
CA ASP A 136 15.38 10.34 -12.70
C ASP A 136 14.53 9.85 -13.91
N PHE A 137 13.20 9.98 -13.87
CA PHE A 137 12.26 9.69 -14.96
C PHE A 137 11.14 10.75 -14.99
N PRO A 138 11.44 12.03 -15.30
CA PRO A 138 10.47 13.13 -15.19
C PRO A 138 9.35 13.06 -16.25
N GLU A 139 9.55 12.30 -17.32
CA GLU A 139 8.61 12.23 -18.43
C GLU A 139 7.37 11.39 -18.08
N THR A 140 6.23 11.81 -18.63
CA THR A 140 4.96 11.08 -18.48
C THR A 140 5.00 9.69 -19.13
N GLY A 141 5.82 9.54 -20.17
CA GLY A 141 5.88 8.33 -20.99
C GLY A 141 4.67 8.20 -21.91
N ASP A 142 4.59 7.07 -22.62
CA ASP A 142 3.51 6.77 -23.54
C ASP A 142 2.21 6.45 -22.78
N LEU A 143 1.17 7.27 -22.99
CA LEU A 143 -0.13 7.09 -22.34
C LEU A 143 -0.90 5.88 -22.87
N ASP A 144 -0.73 5.54 -24.15
CA ASP A 144 -1.38 4.37 -24.74
C ASP A 144 -0.79 3.05 -24.22
N ALA A 145 0.50 3.07 -23.83
CA ALA A 145 1.18 1.97 -23.16
C ALA A 145 1.05 2.02 -21.62
N SER A 146 -0.05 2.54 -21.09
CA SER A 146 -0.28 2.62 -19.64
C SER A 146 -0.38 1.26 -18.99
N TYR A 147 0.13 1.16 -17.75
CA TYR A 147 0.10 -0.06 -16.96
C TYR A 147 -0.14 0.24 -15.48
N PHE A 148 -0.71 -0.72 -14.79
CA PHE A 148 -0.73 -0.77 -13.33
C PHE A 148 0.57 -1.41 -12.83
N THR A 149 1.15 -0.84 -11.78
CA THR A 149 2.22 -1.50 -11.03
C THR A 149 1.56 -2.30 -9.91
N VAL A 150 1.66 -3.62 -9.98
CA VAL A 150 1.03 -4.54 -9.05
C VAL A 150 2.10 -5.18 -8.18
N VAL A 151 1.98 -5.05 -6.86
CA VAL A 151 2.84 -5.71 -5.89
C VAL A 151 2.09 -6.89 -5.30
N THR A 152 2.73 -8.04 -5.27
CA THR A 152 2.20 -9.28 -4.68
C THR A 152 3.20 -9.84 -3.68
N GLN A 153 2.71 -10.54 -2.67
CA GLN A 153 3.55 -11.27 -1.74
C GLN A 153 3.40 -12.77 -1.98
N THR A 154 4.52 -13.43 -2.23
CA THR A 154 4.55 -14.89 -2.42
C THR A 154 5.69 -15.47 -1.59
N GLY A 155 5.37 -16.40 -0.69
CA GLY A 155 6.37 -17.04 0.17
C GLY A 155 7.14 -16.06 1.08
N GLY A 156 6.53 -14.92 1.44
CA GLY A 156 7.16 -13.88 2.26
C GLY A 156 7.97 -12.84 1.49
N ALA A 157 8.23 -13.04 0.20
CA ALA A 157 8.90 -12.08 -0.66
C ALA A 157 7.89 -11.22 -1.42
N LEU A 158 8.21 -9.93 -1.57
CA LEU A 158 7.46 -9.02 -2.44
C LEU A 158 7.95 -9.15 -3.87
N ASP A 159 7.01 -9.27 -4.80
CA ASP A 159 7.25 -9.27 -6.24
C ASP A 159 6.45 -8.15 -6.90
N VAL A 160 6.98 -7.59 -7.99
CA VAL A 160 6.35 -6.49 -8.72
C VAL A 160 6.20 -6.83 -10.19
N ARG A 161 5.00 -6.60 -10.74
CA ARG A 161 4.73 -6.77 -12.17
C ARG A 161 3.98 -5.57 -12.74
N ARG A 162 3.99 -5.47 -14.06
CA ARG A 162 3.25 -4.45 -14.83
C ARG A 162 2.07 -5.13 -15.51
N ASP A 163 0.85 -4.71 -15.16
CA ASP A 163 -0.38 -5.16 -15.80
C ASP A 163 -0.88 -4.07 -16.75
N PRO A 164 -1.07 -4.34 -18.06
CA PRO A 164 -1.53 -3.35 -19.02
C PRO A 164 -2.91 -2.79 -18.67
N VAL A 165 -3.09 -1.47 -18.84
CA VAL A 165 -4.41 -0.85 -18.73
C VAL A 165 -5.22 -1.18 -19.97
N GLN A 166 -6.47 -1.65 -19.77
CA GLN A 166 -7.44 -1.86 -20.84
C GLN A 166 -8.36 -0.63 -20.93
N PHE A 167 -8.19 0.17 -21.98
CA PHE A 167 -9.07 1.32 -22.23
C PHE A 167 -10.38 0.84 -22.89
N THR A 168 -11.41 0.62 -22.07
CA THR A 168 -12.68 0.03 -22.53
C THR A 168 -13.70 1.06 -23.02
N LEU A 169 -13.59 2.32 -22.60
CA LEU A 169 -14.56 3.38 -22.94
C LEU A 169 -13.91 4.54 -23.68
N VAL A 170 -12.79 5.09 -23.14
CA VAL A 170 -12.11 6.28 -23.67
C VAL A 170 -10.61 6.04 -23.64
N ARG A 171 -9.93 6.35 -24.73
CA ARG A 171 -8.46 6.31 -24.82
C ARG A 171 -7.85 7.64 -24.37
N PRO A 172 -6.55 7.66 -24.00
CA PRO A 172 -5.85 8.92 -23.77
C PRO A 172 -6.00 9.88 -24.93
N GLY A 173 -6.36 11.15 -24.65
CA GLY A 173 -6.59 12.17 -25.66
C GLY A 173 -7.98 12.18 -26.30
N GLU A 174 -8.82 11.17 -26.02
CA GLU A 174 -10.22 11.15 -26.44
C GLU A 174 -11.12 11.68 -25.33
N THR A 175 -12.32 12.15 -25.71
CA THR A 175 -13.36 12.61 -24.78
C THR A 175 -14.71 12.07 -25.18
N ILE A 176 -15.55 11.76 -24.16
CA ILE A 176 -16.98 11.45 -24.35
C ILE A 176 -17.85 12.69 -24.15
N LEU A 177 -17.25 13.83 -23.83
CA LEU A 177 -18.02 15.08 -23.70
C LEU A 177 -18.55 15.52 -25.07
N PRO A 178 -19.78 16.07 -25.16
CA PRO A 178 -20.29 16.65 -26.39
C PRO A 178 -19.31 17.74 -26.92
N GLU A 179 -19.23 17.87 -28.26
CA GLU A 179 -18.39 18.90 -28.91
C GLU A 179 -18.72 20.33 -28.42
N ASP A 180 -19.95 20.55 -27.97
CA ASP A 180 -20.44 21.84 -27.45
C ASP A 180 -20.21 22.02 -25.94
N ALA A 181 -19.48 21.10 -25.27
CA ALA A 181 -19.18 21.24 -23.85
C ALA A 181 -18.33 22.49 -23.62
N PRO A 182 -18.66 23.37 -22.64
CA PRO A 182 -17.91 24.59 -22.41
C PRO A 182 -16.47 24.24 -22.05
N GLU A 183 -15.51 25.01 -22.62
CA GLU A 183 -14.04 24.82 -22.42
C GLU A 183 -13.62 24.70 -20.95
N THR A 184 -14.40 25.26 -20.02
CA THR A 184 -14.20 25.14 -18.57
C THR A 184 -14.29 23.72 -18.02
N LEU A 185 -14.95 22.78 -18.73
CA LEU A 185 -15.03 21.36 -18.32
C LEU A 185 -13.84 20.55 -18.85
N VAL A 186 -13.19 21.02 -19.92
CA VAL A 186 -12.03 20.35 -20.52
C VAL A 186 -10.74 20.67 -19.75
N ALA A 187 -10.64 21.85 -19.13
CA ALA A 187 -9.47 22.28 -18.38
C ALA A 187 -9.35 21.70 -16.96
N ALA A 188 -10.35 20.93 -16.51
CA ALA A 188 -10.41 20.33 -15.16
C ALA A 188 -10.03 18.84 -15.12
N GLN A 189 -9.45 18.30 -16.22
CA GLN A 189 -9.01 16.89 -16.31
C GLN A 189 -7.49 16.76 -16.13
#